data_b816b13a08685e4cd73dcefd14e7e811
#
_entry.id   b816b13a08685e4cd73dcefd14e7e811
#
_cell.length_a   1.000
_cell.length_b   1.000
_cell.length_c   1.000
_cell.angle_alpha   90.00
_cell.angle_beta   90.00
_cell.angle_gamma   90.00
#
_symmetry.space_group_name_H-M   'P 1'
#
loop_
_entity.id
_entity.type
_entity.pdbx_description
1 polymer ?
#
loop_
_entity_poly.entity_id
_entity_poly.type
_entity_poly.pdbx_seq_one_letter_code
_entity_poly.pdbx_strand_id
1 'polypeptide(L)'
;MSARPDTPTHADEKRAVLYGHPIPENSFAVRDLQHKLPGVGLFDLRRLKSGAHACTFCGACQKKCPVQCIDVRLDRSRTHGTGKDRHFAGTITIDERRCVTCNHCMETCKFDALVPTELYHEHRRRVQKVASREPQLSSGHGLCSGCGAGIVVNQVLSQIDSHYVVSGATGCLEVSTTRYPFTAWKGSYIHTNFENAAATLSGVETAFRALYKRGKLEEKVKFIAFGGDGGTYDIGLQALSGAMERGHQMLYVCYDNGAYMNTGFQRSSATPLGAWTTTSPVGAEQPGKIGHSKNLTEIMVAHRLPYVAQSSPHDPQDLMHKAEKALAIDGPTFLNVLSPCPRGWRSDNDSAIELARLATDTCYWPLFEVSDGTYRLTYRPRHKKPLGMWLERQGRFAHLALPGNEHLAEQLQVFVDEEWDLLLRKCDEIPEAQWDKASSRHKAEPFIMHPRRQHLESLGEPLTASMTYTATEWDDF
;
A
#
# COMPACT_ATOMS: atom_id res chain seq x y z
N MET A 1 4.85 37.70 -45.07
CA MET A 1 4.42 36.50 -44.35
C MET A 1 5.01 36.58 -42.97
N SER A 2 4.24 37.08 -42.00
CA SER A 2 4.67 37.28 -40.62
C SER A 2 4.33 36.04 -39.82
N ALA A 3 5.35 35.41 -39.26
CA ALA A 3 5.19 34.32 -38.32
C ALA A 3 4.49 34.81 -37.04
N ARG A 4 3.41 34.16 -36.67
CA ARG A 4 2.77 34.35 -35.35
C ARG A 4 3.70 33.75 -34.29
N PRO A 5 3.87 34.42 -33.14
CA PRO A 5 4.63 33.81 -32.03
C PRO A 5 3.85 32.64 -31.47
N ASP A 6 4.54 31.54 -31.26
CA ASP A 6 4.04 30.33 -30.64
C ASP A 6 3.46 30.65 -29.25
N THR A 7 2.22 30.29 -29.05
CA THR A 7 1.59 30.24 -27.71
C THR A 7 2.33 29.22 -26.87
N PRO A 8 2.79 29.55 -25.64
CA PRO A 8 3.40 28.57 -24.78
C PRO A 8 2.40 27.47 -24.44
N THR A 9 2.81 26.25 -24.67
CA THR A 9 2.07 25.06 -24.28
C THR A 9 1.87 25.03 -22.77
N HIS A 10 0.73 24.62 -22.30
CA HIS A 10 0.31 24.52 -20.89
C HIS A 10 1.24 23.68 -19.98
N ALA A 11 2.39 23.24 -20.45
CA ALA A 11 3.36 22.40 -19.73
C ALA A 11 4.32 23.16 -18.81
N ASP A 12 4.44 24.50 -18.94
CA ASP A 12 5.38 25.32 -18.17
C ASP A 12 4.76 26.10 -17.00
N GLU A 13 3.49 25.91 -16.71
CA GLU A 13 2.87 26.54 -15.54
C GLU A 13 3.31 25.80 -14.28
N LYS A 14 4.05 26.52 -13.45
CA LYS A 14 4.62 26.20 -12.13
C LYS A 14 3.82 25.12 -11.39
N ARG A 15 4.41 23.93 -11.25
CA ARG A 15 3.86 22.82 -10.45
C ARG A 15 3.44 23.30 -9.07
N ALA A 16 2.25 22.89 -8.62
CA ALA A 16 1.77 23.21 -7.30
C ALA A 16 2.68 22.61 -6.23
N VAL A 17 3.03 23.42 -5.25
CA VAL A 17 3.88 23.02 -4.13
C VAL A 17 3.03 22.99 -2.88
N LEU A 18 2.97 21.85 -2.19
CA LEU A 18 2.34 21.70 -0.89
C LEU A 18 3.45 21.44 0.14
N TYR A 19 3.59 22.31 1.14
CA TYR A 19 4.63 22.21 2.17
C TYR A 19 6.08 22.13 1.64
N GLY A 20 6.40 22.89 0.58
CA GLY A 20 7.74 22.92 0.00
C GLY A 20 8.06 21.77 -0.96
N HIS A 21 7.14 20.83 -1.15
CA HIS A 21 7.29 19.71 -2.08
C HIS A 21 6.36 19.86 -3.28
N PRO A 22 6.83 19.52 -4.50
CA PRO A 22 5.96 19.49 -5.66
C PRO A 22 4.83 18.49 -5.42
N ILE A 23 3.60 18.89 -5.72
CA ILE A 23 2.45 17.99 -5.62
C ILE A 23 2.58 16.98 -6.75
N PRO A 24 2.52 15.66 -6.47
CA PRO A 24 2.55 14.65 -7.52
C PRO A 24 1.47 14.92 -8.56
N GLU A 25 1.75 14.61 -9.82
CA GLU A 25 0.83 14.87 -10.96
C GLU A 25 -0.58 14.29 -10.78
N ASN A 26 -0.75 13.35 -9.84
CA ASN A 26 -2.00 12.69 -9.51
C ASN A 26 -2.66 13.20 -8.22
N SER A 27 -2.12 14.21 -7.56
CA SER A 27 -2.75 14.85 -6.40
C SER A 27 -3.23 16.25 -6.76
N PHE A 28 -4.48 16.55 -6.42
CA PHE A 28 -5.13 17.81 -6.80
C PHE A 28 -5.09 18.79 -5.64
N ALA A 29 -4.16 19.73 -5.72
CA ALA A 29 -4.16 20.90 -4.86
C ALA A 29 -4.65 22.09 -5.69
N VAL A 30 -5.71 22.71 -5.23
CA VAL A 30 -6.07 24.05 -5.69
C VAL A 30 -5.11 25.01 -5.05
N ARG A 31 -4.26 25.58 -5.86
CA ARG A 31 -3.31 26.59 -5.43
C ARG A 31 -4.03 27.87 -5.03
N ASP A 32 -3.25 28.68 -4.34
CA ASP A 32 -3.58 30.05 -3.98
C ASP A 32 -4.38 30.76 -5.09
N LEU A 33 -5.62 31.03 -4.76
CA LEU A 33 -6.64 31.47 -5.69
C LEU A 33 -6.52 32.93 -6.11
N GLN A 34 -5.40 33.59 -5.82
CA GLN A 34 -5.16 34.96 -6.24
C GLN A 34 -4.75 35.06 -7.73
N HIS A 35 -4.24 34.01 -8.34
CA HIS A 35 -3.72 34.02 -9.70
C HIS A 35 -4.26 32.85 -10.52
N LYS A 36 -5.26 33.10 -11.37
CA LYS A 36 -5.80 32.18 -12.37
C LYS A 36 -6.00 30.76 -11.88
N LEU A 37 -7.22 30.30 -11.87
CA LEU A 37 -7.56 28.92 -11.61
C LEU A 37 -6.94 28.02 -12.65
N PRO A 38 -5.95 27.23 -12.32
CA PRO A 38 -5.72 26.00 -13.06
C PRO A 38 -6.92 25.08 -12.81
N GLY A 39 -7.22 24.21 -13.74
CA GLY A 39 -8.06 23.07 -13.51
C GLY A 39 -7.59 22.37 -12.24
N VAL A 40 -8.51 22.07 -11.36
CA VAL A 40 -8.24 21.52 -10.05
C VAL A 40 -8.30 20.02 -10.14
N GLY A 41 -7.84 19.47 -11.23
CA GLY A 41 -7.96 18.05 -11.48
C GLY A 41 -9.43 17.64 -11.65
N LEU A 42 -10.00 16.93 -10.65
CA LEU A 42 -11.40 16.48 -10.74
C LEU A 42 -12.42 17.62 -10.79
N PHE A 43 -12.10 18.78 -10.24
CA PHE A 43 -13.00 19.92 -10.19
C PHE A 43 -12.28 21.23 -10.47
N ASP A 44 -12.99 22.14 -11.16
CA ASP A 44 -12.65 23.55 -11.26
C ASP A 44 -13.48 24.38 -10.26
N LEU A 45 -12.98 25.55 -9.88
CA LEU A 45 -13.75 26.51 -9.12
C LEU A 45 -14.43 27.51 -10.03
N ARG A 46 -15.75 27.56 -9.99
CA ARG A 46 -16.56 28.51 -10.75
C ARG A 46 -16.18 29.95 -10.45
N ARG A 47 -16.00 30.77 -11.48
CA ARG A 47 -15.77 32.20 -11.38
C ARG A 47 -17.07 32.98 -11.46
N LEU A 48 -17.14 34.05 -10.68
CA LEU A 48 -18.20 35.06 -10.74
C LEU A 48 -17.89 36.06 -11.85
N LYS A 49 -18.89 36.86 -12.25
CA LYS A 49 -18.74 37.96 -13.23
C LYS A 49 -17.68 38.99 -12.83
N SER A 50 -17.45 39.16 -11.52
CA SER A 50 -16.41 40.02 -10.94
C SER A 50 -14.98 39.47 -11.10
N GLY A 51 -14.82 38.25 -11.62
CA GLY A 51 -13.54 37.53 -11.68
C GLY A 51 -13.16 36.79 -10.40
N ALA A 52 -13.88 37.01 -9.30
CA ALA A 52 -13.70 36.30 -8.06
C ALA A 52 -14.20 34.85 -8.15
N HIS A 53 -13.77 34.00 -7.20
CA HIS A 53 -14.31 32.64 -7.10
C HIS A 53 -15.66 32.64 -6.41
N ALA A 54 -16.51 31.70 -6.81
CA ALA A 54 -17.74 31.41 -6.09
C ALA A 54 -17.46 30.73 -4.73
N CYS A 55 -16.30 30.11 -4.55
CA CYS A 55 -15.92 29.42 -3.31
C CYS A 55 -15.58 30.41 -2.21
N THR A 56 -16.25 30.27 -1.05
CA THR A 56 -16.00 31.05 0.16
C THR A 56 -15.14 30.30 1.18
N PHE A 57 -14.62 29.12 0.84
CA PHE A 57 -13.82 28.23 1.72
C PHE A 57 -14.50 27.90 3.06
N CYS A 58 -15.82 27.77 3.05
CA CYS A 58 -16.61 27.53 4.28
C CYS A 58 -16.44 26.10 4.84
N GLY A 59 -15.78 25.19 4.11
CA GLY A 59 -15.53 23.81 4.54
C GLY A 59 -16.75 22.88 4.52
N ALA A 60 -17.90 23.30 3.98
CA ALA A 60 -19.09 22.45 3.93
C ALA A 60 -18.85 21.16 3.12
N CYS A 61 -18.18 21.26 1.97
CA CYS A 61 -17.80 20.13 1.14
C CYS A 61 -16.87 19.15 1.86
N GLN A 62 -15.90 19.65 2.64
CA GLN A 62 -15.00 18.83 3.46
C GLN A 62 -15.78 18.04 4.51
N LYS A 63 -16.68 18.70 5.25
CA LYS A 63 -17.47 18.08 6.34
C LYS A 63 -18.42 16.99 5.82
N LYS A 64 -18.90 17.14 4.60
CA LYS A 64 -19.87 16.20 3.98
C LYS A 64 -19.22 15.12 3.13
N CYS A 65 -17.91 15.17 2.91
CA CYS A 65 -17.21 14.16 2.15
C CYS A 65 -17.15 12.82 2.91
N PRO A 66 -17.83 11.75 2.46
CA PRO A 66 -17.90 10.49 3.17
C PRO A 66 -16.53 9.78 3.25
N VAL A 67 -15.67 10.02 2.27
CA VAL A 67 -14.32 9.46 2.21
C VAL A 67 -13.23 10.44 2.65
N GLN A 68 -13.62 11.63 3.14
CA GLN A 68 -12.71 12.64 3.67
C GLN A 68 -11.55 13.00 2.71
N CYS A 69 -11.82 13.03 1.41
CA CYS A 69 -10.82 13.35 0.39
C CYS A 69 -10.62 14.86 0.17
N ILE A 70 -11.38 15.72 0.84
CA ILE A 70 -11.36 17.17 0.65
C ILE A 70 -10.78 17.84 1.88
N ASP A 71 -9.76 18.68 1.70
CA ASP A 71 -9.22 19.56 2.71
C ASP A 71 -9.41 21.02 2.31
N VAL A 72 -10.00 21.82 3.19
CA VAL A 72 -10.27 23.25 2.96
C VAL A 72 -9.58 24.06 4.04
N ARG A 73 -8.72 24.98 3.62
CA ARG A 73 -8.02 25.91 4.50
C ARG A 73 -8.39 27.34 4.17
N LEU A 74 -8.87 28.04 5.15
CA LEU A 74 -9.22 29.46 5.07
C LEU A 74 -8.02 30.31 5.52
N ASP A 75 -7.60 31.26 4.65
CA ASP A 75 -6.60 32.27 4.99
C ASP A 75 -7.30 33.60 5.32
N ARG A 76 -7.39 33.90 6.61
CA ARG A 76 -8.04 35.10 7.09
C ARG A 76 -7.20 36.36 6.92
N SER A 77 -5.94 36.24 6.62
CA SER A 77 -5.01 37.35 6.36
C SER A 77 -5.19 37.97 4.98
N ARG A 78 -5.84 37.25 4.08
CA ARG A 78 -5.99 37.61 2.66
C ARG A 78 -7.46 37.62 2.25
N THR A 79 -7.82 38.57 1.38
CA THR A 79 -9.14 38.63 0.79
C THR A 79 -9.04 38.68 -0.71
N HIS A 80 -10.02 38.16 -1.42
CA HIS A 80 -10.16 38.29 -2.87
C HIS A 80 -11.57 38.72 -3.25
N GLY A 81 -11.74 39.20 -4.50
CA GLY A 81 -12.97 39.77 -4.98
C GLY A 81 -13.15 41.24 -4.60
N THR A 82 -14.20 41.85 -5.10
CA THR A 82 -14.55 43.26 -4.87
C THR A 82 -16.02 43.39 -4.52
N GLY A 83 -16.38 44.43 -3.76
CA GLY A 83 -17.77 44.72 -3.40
C GLY A 83 -18.44 43.57 -2.65
N LYS A 84 -19.62 43.14 -3.10
CA LYS A 84 -20.39 42.05 -2.47
C LYS A 84 -19.75 40.69 -2.61
N ASP A 85 -18.81 40.52 -3.56
CA ASP A 85 -18.10 39.25 -3.85
C ASP A 85 -16.77 39.15 -3.09
N ARG A 86 -16.50 40.10 -2.17
CA ARG A 86 -15.28 40.09 -1.36
C ARG A 86 -15.39 39.08 -0.21
N HIS A 87 -14.49 38.12 -0.16
CA HIS A 87 -14.39 37.14 0.92
C HIS A 87 -12.94 36.72 1.18
N PHE A 88 -12.71 35.97 2.25
CA PHE A 88 -11.36 35.49 2.59
C PHE A 88 -10.81 34.56 1.50
N ALA A 89 -9.50 34.61 1.30
CA ALA A 89 -8.78 33.65 0.48
C ALA A 89 -8.73 32.29 1.18
N GLY A 90 -8.33 31.26 0.43
CA GLY A 90 -8.18 29.92 0.97
C GLY A 90 -7.66 28.94 -0.08
N THR A 91 -7.51 27.71 0.34
CA THR A 91 -7.12 26.59 -0.52
C THR A 91 -8.09 25.43 -0.38
N ILE A 92 -8.38 24.74 -1.47
CA ILE A 92 -9.05 23.44 -1.47
C ILE A 92 -8.07 22.44 -2.05
N THR A 93 -7.90 21.32 -1.36
CA THR A 93 -7.16 20.16 -1.86
C THR A 93 -8.10 18.97 -1.93
N ILE A 94 -8.09 18.27 -3.04
CA ILE A 94 -8.92 17.07 -3.23
C ILE A 94 -7.98 15.91 -3.53
N ASP A 95 -8.09 14.85 -2.74
CA ASP A 95 -7.40 13.61 -2.97
C ASP A 95 -8.23 12.76 -3.95
N GLU A 96 -7.83 12.74 -5.21
CA GLU A 96 -8.50 12.05 -6.30
C GLU A 96 -8.65 10.56 -6.03
N ARG A 97 -7.62 9.93 -5.46
CA ARG A 97 -7.60 8.48 -5.20
C ARG A 97 -8.65 8.04 -4.21
N ARG A 98 -8.99 8.94 -3.28
CA ARG A 98 -10.04 8.69 -2.28
C ARG A 98 -11.42 9.12 -2.77
N CYS A 99 -11.48 9.94 -3.80
CA CYS A 99 -12.75 10.44 -4.33
C CYS A 99 -13.53 9.31 -5.03
N VAL A 100 -14.70 8.99 -4.50
CA VAL A 100 -15.62 7.99 -5.08
C VAL A 100 -16.69 8.64 -5.97
N THR A 101 -16.52 9.90 -6.34
CA THR A 101 -17.44 10.66 -7.23
C THR A 101 -18.91 10.63 -6.79
N CYS A 102 -19.15 10.64 -5.47
CA CYS A 102 -20.50 10.59 -4.89
C CYS A 102 -21.32 11.87 -5.03
N ASN A 103 -20.75 12.96 -5.52
CA ASN A 103 -21.35 14.29 -5.74
C ASN A 103 -21.70 15.08 -4.45
N HIS A 104 -21.62 14.52 -3.25
CA HIS A 104 -22.01 15.22 -2.03
C HIS A 104 -21.34 16.59 -1.83
N CYS A 105 -20.11 16.77 -2.31
CA CYS A 105 -19.41 18.05 -2.25
C CYS A 105 -20.07 19.12 -3.13
N MET A 106 -20.56 18.75 -4.31
CA MET A 106 -21.25 19.65 -5.22
C MET A 106 -22.67 19.98 -4.70
N GLU A 107 -23.43 18.94 -4.30
CA GLU A 107 -24.79 19.09 -3.78
C GLU A 107 -24.87 19.93 -2.50
N THR A 108 -23.84 19.85 -1.65
CA THR A 108 -23.76 20.61 -0.39
C THR A 108 -23.32 22.06 -0.61
N CYS A 109 -22.71 22.36 -1.75
CA CYS A 109 -22.14 23.68 -2.01
C CYS A 109 -23.24 24.70 -2.36
N LYS A 110 -23.61 25.55 -1.40
CA LYS A 110 -24.62 26.61 -1.59
C LYS A 110 -24.25 27.63 -2.67
N PHE A 111 -23.00 27.64 -3.12
CA PHE A 111 -22.47 28.57 -4.07
C PHE A 111 -22.21 27.93 -5.45
N ASP A 112 -22.52 26.65 -5.62
CA ASP A 112 -22.19 25.86 -6.81
C ASP A 112 -20.75 26.09 -7.28
N ALA A 113 -19.82 26.13 -6.32
CA ALA A 113 -18.46 26.56 -6.59
C ALA A 113 -17.59 25.48 -7.23
N LEU A 114 -17.94 24.20 -7.08
CA LEU A 114 -17.20 23.05 -7.63
C LEU A 114 -17.82 22.64 -8.96
N VAL A 115 -17.06 22.74 -10.05
CA VAL A 115 -17.48 22.35 -11.40
C VAL A 115 -16.69 21.11 -11.81
N PRO A 116 -17.34 19.98 -12.16
CA PRO A 116 -16.65 18.79 -12.58
C PRO A 116 -15.90 19.01 -13.91
N THR A 117 -14.68 18.49 -13.98
CA THR A 117 -13.85 18.51 -15.18
C THR A 117 -14.02 17.24 -16.00
N GLU A 118 -13.41 17.18 -17.20
CA GLU A 118 -13.38 15.91 -17.96
C GLU A 118 -12.67 14.80 -17.19
N LEU A 119 -11.62 15.12 -16.42
CA LEU A 119 -10.93 14.17 -15.56
C LEU A 119 -11.88 13.60 -14.49
N TYR A 120 -12.79 14.41 -13.92
CA TYR A 120 -13.84 13.92 -13.04
C TYR A 120 -14.75 12.90 -13.73
N HIS A 121 -15.17 13.18 -14.95
CA HIS A 121 -16.04 12.26 -15.69
C HIS A 121 -15.33 10.96 -16.05
N GLU A 122 -14.06 11.02 -16.43
CA GLU A 122 -13.23 9.83 -16.68
C GLU A 122 -13.07 9.00 -15.40
N HIS A 123 -12.72 9.64 -14.30
CA HIS A 123 -12.59 9.00 -12.99
C HIS A 123 -13.90 8.33 -12.56
N ARG A 124 -15.03 9.02 -12.72
CA ARG A 124 -16.36 8.48 -12.44
C ARG A 124 -16.66 7.23 -13.27
N ARG A 125 -16.35 7.27 -14.59
CA ARG A 125 -16.52 6.08 -15.47
C ARG A 125 -15.70 4.90 -14.98
N ARG A 126 -14.45 5.11 -14.55
CA ARG A 126 -13.60 4.04 -13.97
C ARG A 126 -14.20 3.46 -12.69
N VAL A 127 -14.58 4.30 -11.74
CA VAL A 127 -15.20 3.86 -10.47
C VAL A 127 -16.49 3.09 -10.76
N GLN A 128 -17.35 3.57 -11.65
CA GLN A 128 -18.58 2.90 -12.03
C GLN A 128 -18.31 1.56 -12.72
N LYS A 129 -17.35 1.49 -13.63
CA LYS A 129 -16.95 0.24 -14.29
C LYS A 129 -16.54 -0.83 -13.28
N VAL A 130 -15.75 -0.46 -12.26
CA VAL A 130 -15.34 -1.39 -11.21
C VAL A 130 -16.52 -1.78 -10.31
N ALA A 131 -17.33 -0.81 -9.89
CA ALA A 131 -18.48 -1.05 -9.02
C ALA A 131 -19.57 -1.91 -9.68
N SER A 132 -19.66 -1.92 -11.01
CA SER A 132 -20.59 -2.75 -11.77
C SER A 132 -20.11 -4.18 -12.01
N ARG A 133 -18.84 -4.48 -11.72
CA ARG A 133 -18.31 -5.83 -11.89
C ARG A 133 -18.81 -6.77 -10.80
N GLU A 134 -19.15 -7.97 -11.21
CA GLU A 134 -19.53 -9.00 -10.26
C GLU A 134 -18.34 -9.43 -9.41
N PRO A 135 -18.48 -9.47 -8.05
CA PRO A 135 -17.42 -9.97 -7.20
C PRO A 135 -17.01 -11.40 -7.58
N GLN A 136 -15.71 -11.65 -7.71
CA GLN A 136 -15.17 -12.95 -8.11
C GLN A 136 -15.02 -13.91 -6.93
N LEU A 137 -15.14 -13.41 -5.70
CA LEU A 137 -15.29 -14.19 -4.49
C LEU A 137 -16.74 -14.04 -4.00
N SER A 138 -17.47 -15.14 -3.96
CA SER A 138 -18.90 -15.17 -3.56
C SER A 138 -19.08 -14.80 -2.09
N SER A 139 -20.19 -14.15 -1.78
CA SER A 139 -20.61 -13.91 -0.40
C SER A 139 -20.86 -15.24 0.34
N GLY A 140 -20.80 -15.20 1.69
CA GLY A 140 -21.01 -16.38 2.54
C GLY A 140 -19.76 -17.23 2.77
N HIS A 141 -18.60 -16.78 2.33
CA HIS A 141 -17.33 -17.40 2.72
C HIS A 141 -17.04 -17.26 4.22
N GLY A 142 -16.18 -18.14 4.77
CA GLY A 142 -15.89 -18.20 6.19
C GLY A 142 -14.81 -17.23 6.70
N LEU A 143 -14.36 -16.23 5.93
CA LEU A 143 -13.43 -15.22 6.39
C LEU A 143 -14.02 -14.40 7.54
N CYS A 144 -13.18 -13.98 8.48
CA CYS A 144 -13.58 -13.14 9.60
C CYS A 144 -14.21 -11.83 9.13
N SER A 145 -15.14 -11.28 9.91
CA SER A 145 -15.64 -9.93 9.70
C SER A 145 -14.46 -8.93 9.74
N GLY A 146 -14.38 -8.04 8.76
CA GLY A 146 -13.27 -7.08 8.63
C GLY A 146 -11.95 -7.66 8.11
N CYS A 147 -11.91 -8.90 7.63
CA CYS A 147 -10.70 -9.50 7.07
C CYS A 147 -10.25 -8.78 5.80
N GLY A 148 -9.01 -8.26 5.80
CA GLY A 148 -8.42 -7.58 4.64
C GLY A 148 -8.24 -8.48 3.41
N ALA A 149 -8.01 -9.79 3.60
CA ALA A 149 -7.73 -10.71 2.49
C ALA A 149 -8.88 -10.79 1.48
N GLY A 150 -10.14 -10.86 1.94
CA GLY A 150 -11.30 -10.88 1.06
C GLY A 150 -11.45 -9.60 0.24
N ILE A 151 -11.11 -8.45 0.83
CA ILE A 151 -11.13 -7.16 0.14
C ILE A 151 -10.03 -7.12 -0.94
N VAL A 152 -8.80 -7.53 -0.60
CA VAL A 152 -7.65 -7.59 -1.52
C VAL A 152 -7.97 -8.48 -2.73
N VAL A 153 -8.47 -9.69 -2.48
CA VAL A 153 -8.83 -10.63 -3.55
C VAL A 153 -9.86 -10.03 -4.50
N ASN A 154 -10.95 -9.46 -3.98
CA ASN A 154 -11.99 -8.86 -4.81
C ASN A 154 -11.47 -7.66 -5.61
N GLN A 155 -10.62 -6.80 -5.02
CA GLN A 155 -10.04 -5.66 -5.73
C GLN A 155 -9.11 -6.11 -6.87
N VAL A 156 -8.27 -7.12 -6.64
CA VAL A 156 -7.36 -7.66 -7.66
C VAL A 156 -8.13 -8.35 -8.78
N LEU A 157 -9.02 -9.28 -8.45
CA LEU A 157 -9.76 -10.07 -9.43
C LEU A 157 -10.78 -9.24 -10.21
N SER A 158 -11.25 -8.10 -9.66
CA SER A 158 -12.11 -7.18 -10.39
C SER A 158 -11.45 -6.57 -11.64
N GLN A 159 -10.12 -6.70 -11.82
CA GLN A 159 -9.41 -6.20 -12.98
C GLN A 159 -9.35 -7.22 -14.14
N ILE A 160 -9.91 -8.42 -13.96
CA ILE A 160 -9.84 -9.49 -14.95
C ILE A 160 -11.13 -9.56 -15.75
N ASP A 161 -11.03 -9.47 -17.07
CA ASP A 161 -12.15 -9.57 -18.02
C ASP A 161 -12.15 -10.90 -18.81
N SER A 162 -11.17 -11.79 -18.53
CA SER A 162 -10.94 -13.04 -19.23
C SER A 162 -10.96 -14.23 -18.29
N HIS A 163 -10.84 -15.44 -18.84
CA HIS A 163 -10.61 -16.62 -18.02
C HIS A 163 -9.33 -16.50 -17.19
N TYR A 164 -9.38 -17.03 -15.99
CA TYR A 164 -8.23 -17.04 -15.08
C TYR A 164 -8.15 -18.34 -14.26
N VAL A 165 -6.94 -18.64 -13.81
CA VAL A 165 -6.65 -19.72 -12.87
C VAL A 165 -5.95 -19.13 -11.67
N VAL A 166 -6.45 -19.45 -10.48
CA VAL A 166 -5.86 -19.08 -9.20
C VAL A 166 -5.20 -20.27 -8.54
N SER A 167 -3.97 -20.10 -8.08
CA SER A 167 -3.31 -20.98 -7.12
C SER A 167 -3.28 -20.32 -5.75
N GLY A 168 -3.87 -20.96 -4.76
CA GLY A 168 -3.94 -20.45 -3.38
C GLY A 168 -3.08 -21.27 -2.44
N ALA A 169 -2.15 -20.62 -1.73
CA ALA A 169 -1.41 -21.24 -0.64
C ALA A 169 -2.33 -21.49 0.55
N THR A 170 -2.10 -22.58 1.28
CA THR A 170 -2.77 -22.86 2.56
C THR A 170 -2.70 -21.65 3.48
N GLY A 171 -3.82 -21.29 4.10
CA GLY A 171 -3.94 -20.16 5.01
C GLY A 171 -5.39 -19.76 5.23
N CYS A 172 -5.62 -18.64 5.93
CA CYS A 172 -6.99 -18.19 6.21
C CYS A 172 -7.82 -18.02 4.94
N LEU A 173 -7.24 -17.50 3.89
CA LEU A 173 -7.94 -17.26 2.63
C LEU A 173 -8.44 -18.58 2.05
N GLU A 174 -7.57 -19.56 1.92
CA GLU A 174 -7.91 -20.87 1.37
C GLU A 174 -8.93 -21.58 2.27
N VAL A 175 -8.59 -21.82 3.56
CA VAL A 175 -9.43 -22.57 4.50
C VAL A 175 -10.84 -22.00 4.62
N SER A 176 -11.00 -20.69 4.52
CA SER A 176 -12.28 -20.02 4.69
C SER A 176 -13.11 -19.91 3.40
N THR A 177 -12.53 -20.16 2.24
CA THR A 177 -13.18 -19.94 0.94
C THR A 177 -13.39 -21.23 0.14
N THR A 178 -12.80 -22.36 0.58
CA THR A 178 -12.84 -23.65 -0.14
C THR A 178 -13.30 -24.81 0.73
N ARG A 179 -14.26 -24.59 1.62
CA ARG A 179 -14.82 -25.64 2.49
C ARG A 179 -15.60 -26.67 1.67
N TYR A 180 -15.12 -27.89 1.62
CA TYR A 180 -15.81 -28.96 0.92
C TYR A 180 -17.26 -29.14 1.42
N PRO A 181 -18.24 -29.32 0.52
CA PRO A 181 -18.14 -29.38 -0.95
C PRO A 181 -18.27 -28.03 -1.67
N PHE A 182 -18.17 -26.91 -0.95
CA PHE A 182 -18.39 -25.56 -1.46
C PHE A 182 -17.10 -24.84 -1.75
N THR A 183 -17.14 -23.92 -2.72
CA THR A 183 -16.10 -22.93 -2.97
C THR A 183 -16.73 -21.56 -3.14
N ALA A 184 -16.04 -20.52 -2.66
CA ALA A 184 -16.43 -19.14 -2.89
C ALA A 184 -15.85 -18.56 -4.19
N TRP A 185 -14.92 -19.26 -4.83
CA TRP A 185 -14.25 -18.80 -6.04
C TRP A 185 -15.12 -19.05 -7.27
N LYS A 186 -15.34 -18.02 -8.08
CA LYS A 186 -16.06 -18.11 -9.35
C LYS A 186 -15.21 -18.56 -10.52
N GLY A 187 -13.90 -18.36 -10.44
CA GLY A 187 -12.93 -18.86 -11.41
C GLY A 187 -12.32 -20.18 -11.01
N SER A 188 -11.43 -20.70 -11.87
CA SER A 188 -10.68 -21.93 -11.59
C SER A 188 -9.74 -21.70 -10.41
N TYR A 189 -9.81 -22.57 -9.40
CA TYR A 189 -9.01 -22.45 -8.18
C TYR A 189 -8.31 -23.78 -7.86
N ILE A 190 -7.03 -23.70 -7.52
CA ILE A 190 -6.21 -24.83 -7.11
C ILE A 190 -5.65 -24.53 -5.72
N HIS A 191 -5.98 -25.38 -4.74
CA HIS A 191 -5.36 -25.34 -3.41
C HIS A 191 -4.00 -26.00 -3.45
N THR A 192 -3.04 -25.39 -2.76
CA THR A 192 -1.69 -25.93 -2.58
C THR A 192 -1.24 -25.77 -1.12
N ASN A 193 -0.19 -26.49 -0.73
CA ASN A 193 0.44 -26.26 0.56
C ASN A 193 1.02 -24.84 0.68
N PHE A 194 1.41 -24.45 1.88
CA PHE A 194 1.89 -23.09 2.20
C PHE A 194 2.96 -22.58 1.23
N GLU A 195 3.89 -23.45 0.83
CA GLU A 195 5.07 -23.15 0.03
C GLU A 195 4.85 -23.22 -1.48
N ASN A 196 3.79 -23.91 -1.95
CA ASN A 196 3.74 -24.40 -3.33
C ASN A 196 2.94 -23.53 -4.31
N ALA A 197 2.34 -22.43 -3.89
CA ALA A 197 1.46 -21.64 -4.78
C ALA A 197 2.15 -21.25 -6.09
N ALA A 198 3.38 -20.72 -6.01
CA ALA A 198 4.15 -20.33 -7.19
C ALA A 198 4.58 -21.53 -8.03
N ALA A 199 5.05 -22.61 -7.40
CA ALA A 199 5.51 -23.82 -8.11
C ALA A 199 4.35 -24.53 -8.85
N THR A 200 3.20 -24.66 -8.19
CA THR A 200 2.00 -25.25 -8.79
C THR A 200 1.52 -24.42 -9.98
N LEU A 201 1.44 -23.09 -9.80
CA LEU A 201 1.01 -22.21 -10.88
C LEU A 201 1.99 -22.21 -12.06
N SER A 202 3.30 -22.36 -11.80
CA SER A 202 4.33 -22.54 -12.84
C SER A 202 4.05 -23.76 -13.71
N GLY A 203 3.64 -24.88 -13.08
CA GLY A 203 3.26 -26.09 -13.79
C GLY A 203 2.00 -25.91 -14.64
N VAL A 204 0.98 -25.27 -14.09
CA VAL A 204 -0.28 -24.98 -14.80
C VAL A 204 -0.06 -24.05 -15.98
N GLU A 205 0.70 -22.96 -15.80
CA GLU A 205 1.04 -22.01 -16.86
C GLU A 205 1.83 -22.70 -17.98
N THR A 206 2.81 -23.54 -17.62
CA THR A 206 3.62 -24.29 -18.59
C THR A 206 2.76 -25.26 -19.40
N ALA A 207 1.86 -26.00 -18.75
CA ALA A 207 0.94 -26.92 -19.43
C ALA A 207 -0.01 -26.15 -20.38
N PHE A 208 -0.58 -25.04 -19.90
CA PHE A 208 -1.42 -24.16 -20.73
C PHE A 208 -0.64 -23.67 -21.96
N ARG A 209 0.56 -23.12 -21.79
CA ARG A 209 1.40 -22.62 -22.88
C ARG A 209 1.72 -23.69 -23.89
N ALA A 210 1.97 -24.94 -23.44
CA ALA A 210 2.21 -26.09 -24.34
C ALA A 210 0.96 -26.48 -25.16
N LEU A 211 -0.24 -26.45 -24.54
CA LEU A 211 -1.51 -26.74 -25.21
C LEU A 211 -1.90 -25.61 -26.18
N TYR A 212 -1.71 -24.35 -25.78
CA TYR A 212 -1.95 -23.19 -26.62
C TYR A 212 -1.08 -23.22 -27.89
N LYS A 213 0.23 -23.46 -27.74
CA LYS A 213 1.15 -23.61 -28.89
C LYS A 213 0.77 -24.73 -29.83
N ARG A 214 0.11 -25.78 -29.36
CA ARG A 214 -0.39 -26.91 -30.16
C ARG A 214 -1.75 -26.66 -30.78
N GLY A 215 -2.32 -25.46 -30.63
CA GLY A 215 -3.67 -25.12 -31.11
C GLY A 215 -4.81 -25.90 -30.43
N LYS A 216 -4.57 -26.44 -29.22
CA LYS A 216 -5.61 -27.13 -28.44
C LYS A 216 -6.40 -26.23 -27.55
N LEU A 217 -5.93 -25.02 -27.32
CA LEU A 217 -6.58 -23.94 -26.59
C LEU A 217 -6.45 -22.67 -27.41
N GLU A 218 -7.52 -21.91 -27.51
CA GLU A 218 -7.57 -20.68 -28.33
C GLU A 218 -7.63 -19.42 -27.47
N GLU A 219 -8.16 -19.52 -26.24
CA GLU A 219 -8.37 -18.39 -25.36
C GLU A 219 -7.15 -18.10 -24.48
N LYS A 220 -6.91 -16.82 -24.23
CA LYS A 220 -5.89 -16.38 -23.27
C LYS A 220 -6.42 -16.51 -21.85
N VAL A 221 -5.60 -17.01 -20.95
CA VAL A 221 -5.89 -17.21 -19.54
C VAL A 221 -4.91 -16.40 -18.69
N LYS A 222 -5.39 -15.79 -17.62
CA LYS A 222 -4.56 -15.13 -16.61
C LYS A 222 -4.22 -16.09 -15.47
N PHE A 223 -2.99 -16.06 -15.00
CA PHE A 223 -2.49 -16.90 -13.93
C PHE A 223 -2.17 -16.05 -12.71
N ILE A 224 -2.83 -16.33 -11.57
CA ILE A 224 -2.69 -15.56 -10.33
C ILE A 224 -2.39 -16.51 -9.17
N ALA A 225 -1.35 -16.23 -8.40
CA ALA A 225 -1.11 -16.90 -7.13
C ALA A 225 -1.46 -15.98 -5.97
N PHE A 226 -2.12 -16.49 -4.95
CA PHE A 226 -2.31 -15.80 -3.67
C PHE A 226 -1.60 -16.56 -2.56
N GLY A 227 -0.74 -15.87 -1.81
CA GLY A 227 -0.08 -16.39 -0.62
C GLY A 227 -0.15 -15.40 0.53
N GLY A 228 -0.32 -15.90 1.76
CA GLY A 228 -0.14 -15.10 2.96
C GLY A 228 1.35 -14.82 3.20
N ASP A 229 1.65 -13.90 4.10
CA ASP A 229 3.04 -13.52 4.42
C ASP A 229 3.88 -14.71 4.89
N GLY A 230 3.38 -15.56 5.79
CA GLY A 230 4.11 -16.75 6.22
C GLY A 230 4.45 -17.69 5.07
N GLY A 231 3.48 -17.96 4.19
CA GLY A 231 3.69 -18.78 2.99
C GLY A 231 4.60 -18.14 1.95
N THR A 232 4.75 -16.82 1.95
CA THR A 232 5.49 -16.08 0.93
C THR A 232 6.87 -15.62 1.39
N TYR A 233 6.97 -15.00 2.58
CA TYR A 233 8.25 -14.48 3.12
C TYR A 233 9.16 -15.56 3.66
N ASP A 234 8.58 -16.68 4.09
CA ASP A 234 9.28 -17.77 4.76
C ASP A 234 9.32 -19.03 3.88
N ILE A 235 8.41 -19.96 4.12
CA ILE A 235 8.51 -21.32 3.59
C ILE A 235 8.38 -21.37 2.05
N GLY A 236 7.64 -20.48 1.41
CA GLY A 236 7.43 -20.45 -0.03
C GLY A 236 8.38 -19.53 -0.81
N LEU A 237 9.30 -18.83 -0.13
CA LEU A 237 10.20 -17.88 -0.80
C LEU A 237 11.06 -18.55 -1.90
N GLN A 238 11.53 -19.76 -1.66
CA GLN A 238 12.31 -20.52 -2.62
C GLN A 238 11.49 -20.86 -3.89
N ALA A 239 10.25 -21.31 -3.72
CA ALA A 239 9.36 -21.64 -4.83
C ALA A 239 8.98 -20.38 -5.63
N LEU A 240 8.71 -19.26 -4.93
CA LEU A 240 8.44 -17.96 -5.54
C LEU A 240 9.66 -17.48 -6.33
N SER A 241 10.83 -17.43 -5.71
CA SER A 241 12.09 -17.03 -6.34
C SER A 241 12.36 -17.79 -7.62
N GLY A 242 12.21 -19.13 -7.58
CA GLY A 242 12.41 -19.99 -8.74
C GLY A 242 11.36 -19.78 -9.85
N ALA A 243 10.11 -19.48 -9.52
CA ALA A 243 9.08 -19.16 -10.50
C ALA A 243 9.36 -17.83 -11.21
N MET A 244 9.79 -16.84 -10.45
CA MET A 244 10.15 -15.50 -10.96
C MET A 244 11.39 -15.57 -11.86
N GLU A 245 12.42 -16.30 -11.44
CA GLU A 245 13.66 -16.51 -12.22
C GLU A 245 13.38 -17.19 -13.55
N ARG A 246 12.51 -18.20 -13.59
CA ARG A 246 12.13 -18.89 -14.83
C ARG A 246 11.23 -18.09 -15.77
N GLY A 247 10.76 -16.90 -15.35
CA GLY A 247 9.99 -16.00 -16.19
C GLY A 247 8.57 -16.49 -16.50
N HIS A 248 7.93 -17.24 -15.60
CA HIS A 248 6.55 -17.67 -15.79
C HIS A 248 5.59 -16.49 -15.88
N GLN A 249 4.65 -16.55 -16.83
CA GLN A 249 3.63 -15.51 -17.00
C GLN A 249 2.59 -15.63 -15.90
N MET A 250 2.83 -14.97 -14.76
CA MET A 250 1.93 -14.97 -13.62
C MET A 250 2.00 -13.68 -12.80
N LEU A 251 0.90 -13.34 -12.17
CA LEU A 251 0.85 -12.38 -11.08
C LEU A 251 0.88 -13.14 -9.75
N TYR A 252 1.87 -12.87 -8.90
CA TYR A 252 1.87 -13.33 -7.52
C TYR A 252 1.45 -12.19 -6.58
N VAL A 253 0.44 -12.43 -5.76
CA VAL A 253 -0.08 -11.49 -4.76
C VAL A 253 0.18 -12.04 -3.36
N CYS A 254 1.04 -11.36 -2.60
CA CYS A 254 1.18 -11.59 -1.18
C CYS A 254 0.15 -10.72 -0.43
N TYR A 255 -0.79 -11.33 0.32
CA TYR A 255 -1.64 -10.61 1.25
C TYR A 255 -1.02 -10.66 2.65
N ASP A 256 -0.29 -9.58 2.98
CA ASP A 256 0.52 -9.48 4.19
C ASP A 256 -0.31 -9.00 5.39
N ASN A 257 -0.44 -9.85 6.39
CA ASN A 257 -1.09 -9.52 7.66
C ASN A 257 -0.13 -9.60 8.87
N GLY A 258 1.15 -9.90 8.62
CA GLY A 258 2.22 -9.90 9.60
C GLY A 258 2.27 -11.08 10.54
N ALA A 259 1.69 -12.25 10.19
CA ALA A 259 1.86 -13.52 10.92
C ALA A 259 1.25 -14.71 10.17
N TYR A 260 1.56 -15.95 10.58
CA TYR A 260 0.78 -17.14 10.25
C TYR A 260 -0.53 -17.10 11.05
N MET A 261 -1.55 -16.42 10.52
CA MET A 261 -2.78 -16.14 11.28
C MET A 261 -3.66 -17.36 11.49
N ASN A 262 -3.80 -18.21 10.45
CA ASN A 262 -4.73 -19.34 10.47
C ASN A 262 -4.35 -20.42 11.49
N THR A 263 -3.07 -20.66 11.68
CA THR A 263 -2.56 -21.71 12.55
C THR A 263 -2.46 -21.29 14.02
N GLY A 264 -2.79 -20.03 14.35
CA GLY A 264 -2.82 -19.53 15.71
C GLY A 264 -1.81 -18.40 15.99
N PHE A 265 -1.59 -17.53 15.01
CA PHE A 265 -0.84 -16.29 15.13
C PHE A 265 0.66 -16.48 15.41
N GLN A 266 1.31 -17.44 14.74
CA GLN A 266 2.75 -17.62 14.84
C GLN A 266 3.49 -16.50 14.09
N ARG A 267 4.69 -16.21 14.53
CA ARG A 267 5.58 -15.23 13.92
C ARG A 267 5.94 -15.64 12.48
N SER A 268 5.81 -14.70 11.55
CA SER A 268 6.42 -14.76 10.22
C SER A 268 7.59 -13.78 10.10
N SER A 269 8.32 -13.84 8.98
CA SER A 269 9.34 -12.82 8.70
C SER A 269 8.76 -11.44 8.39
N ALA A 270 7.47 -11.33 8.08
CA ALA A 270 6.75 -10.06 7.91
C ALA A 270 6.31 -9.44 9.25
N THR A 271 6.29 -10.20 10.35
CA THR A 271 5.86 -9.70 11.65
C THR A 271 6.69 -8.48 12.06
N PRO A 272 6.07 -7.35 12.45
CA PRO A 272 6.79 -6.15 12.87
C PRO A 272 7.60 -6.36 14.16
N LEU A 273 8.66 -5.58 14.32
CA LEU A 273 9.39 -5.48 15.59
C LEU A 273 8.42 -5.14 16.73
N GLY A 274 8.58 -5.78 17.86
CA GLY A 274 7.75 -5.57 19.05
C GLY A 274 6.36 -6.20 18.99
N ALA A 275 5.91 -6.74 17.87
CA ALA A 275 4.58 -7.36 17.79
C ALA A 275 4.51 -8.65 18.59
N TRP A 276 3.45 -8.80 19.37
CA TRP A 276 3.12 -10.06 20.01
C TRP A 276 2.65 -11.11 19.01
N THR A 277 3.15 -12.33 19.13
CA THR A 277 2.62 -13.53 18.47
C THR A 277 2.72 -14.71 19.42
N THR A 278 2.11 -15.86 19.11
CA THR A 278 2.19 -17.07 19.94
C THR A 278 3.61 -17.66 20.03
N THR A 279 4.45 -17.40 19.03
CA THR A 279 5.86 -17.82 19.00
C THR A 279 6.85 -16.68 19.24
N SER A 280 6.36 -15.48 19.48
CA SER A 280 7.12 -14.32 19.96
C SER A 280 6.29 -13.66 21.08
N PRO A 281 6.17 -14.34 22.25
CA PRO A 281 5.35 -13.86 23.35
C PRO A 281 5.95 -12.60 23.99
N VAL A 282 5.09 -11.87 24.68
CA VAL A 282 5.51 -10.75 25.53
C VAL A 282 5.62 -11.23 26.96
N GLY A 283 6.76 -10.99 27.59
CA GLY A 283 7.08 -11.37 28.96
C GLY A 283 8.32 -10.65 29.46
N ALA A 284 8.82 -11.06 30.65
CA ALA A 284 10.02 -10.46 31.26
C ALA A 284 11.27 -10.60 30.39
N GLU A 285 11.39 -11.71 29.67
CA GLU A 285 12.58 -12.05 28.89
C GLU A 285 12.50 -11.61 27.44
N GLN A 286 11.29 -11.42 26.91
CA GLN A 286 11.08 -11.11 25.49
C GLN A 286 9.92 -10.13 25.30
N PRO A 287 10.16 -8.99 24.62
CA PRO A 287 9.15 -7.95 24.41
C PRO A 287 8.36 -8.15 23.11
N GLY A 288 8.02 -9.35 22.71
CA GLY A 288 7.47 -9.67 21.42
C GLY A 288 8.56 -10.02 20.38
N LYS A 289 8.32 -9.81 19.10
CA LYS A 289 9.34 -10.05 18.07
C LYS A 289 10.52 -9.10 18.21
N ILE A 290 11.74 -9.64 18.25
CA ILE A 290 13.02 -8.91 18.41
C ILE A 290 13.68 -8.71 17.05
N GLY A 291 13.26 -8.49 16.02
CA GLY A 291 13.90 -8.23 14.73
C GLY A 291 12.97 -7.50 13.78
N HIS A 292 13.53 -6.74 12.87
CA HIS A 292 12.77 -6.09 11.82
C HIS A 292 12.13 -7.11 10.88
N SER A 293 11.08 -6.70 10.19
CA SER A 293 10.47 -7.49 9.12
C SER A 293 11.42 -7.57 7.91
N LYS A 294 11.36 -8.70 7.20
CA LYS A 294 12.05 -8.86 5.93
C LYS A 294 11.39 -7.93 4.89
N ASN A 295 12.18 -7.27 4.08
CA ASN A 295 11.65 -6.43 2.99
C ASN A 295 11.44 -7.27 1.72
N LEU A 296 10.30 -7.96 1.64
CA LEU A 296 10.00 -8.85 0.50
C LEU A 296 9.84 -8.10 -0.81
N THR A 297 9.28 -6.90 -0.78
CA THR A 297 9.10 -6.10 -2.00
C THR A 297 10.46 -5.82 -2.66
N GLU A 298 11.48 -5.44 -1.88
CA GLU A 298 12.84 -5.23 -2.38
C GLU A 298 13.50 -6.53 -2.86
N ILE A 299 13.25 -7.66 -2.20
CA ILE A 299 13.73 -8.97 -2.66
C ILE A 299 13.17 -9.28 -4.05
N MET A 300 11.90 -8.98 -4.30
CA MET A 300 11.28 -9.19 -5.62
C MET A 300 11.80 -8.19 -6.66
N VAL A 301 12.09 -6.95 -6.28
CA VAL A 301 12.78 -5.99 -7.17
C VAL A 301 14.16 -6.50 -7.58
N ALA A 302 14.90 -7.12 -6.65
CA ALA A 302 16.21 -7.71 -6.93
C ALA A 302 16.16 -8.86 -7.95
N HIS A 303 15.02 -9.51 -8.17
CA HIS A 303 14.80 -10.47 -9.26
C HIS A 303 14.68 -9.80 -10.64
N ARG A 304 14.70 -8.47 -10.72
CA ARG A 304 14.55 -7.70 -11.96
C ARG A 304 13.26 -8.03 -12.70
N LEU A 305 12.18 -8.19 -11.94
CA LEU A 305 10.85 -8.38 -12.52
C LEU A 305 10.43 -7.14 -13.32
N PRO A 306 9.68 -7.31 -14.41
CA PRO A 306 9.19 -6.16 -15.18
C PRO A 306 8.24 -5.26 -14.35
N TYR A 307 7.59 -5.83 -13.32
CA TYR A 307 6.74 -5.05 -12.43
C TYR A 307 6.66 -5.65 -11.02
N VAL A 308 6.94 -4.80 -10.03
CA VAL A 308 6.79 -5.08 -8.60
C VAL A 308 6.07 -3.90 -7.96
N ALA A 309 5.10 -4.14 -7.09
CA ALA A 309 4.46 -3.04 -6.38
C ALA A 309 4.04 -3.41 -4.95
N GLN A 310 3.96 -2.38 -4.12
CA GLN A 310 3.42 -2.44 -2.76
C GLN A 310 2.14 -1.60 -2.70
N SER A 311 1.07 -2.17 -2.17
CA SER A 311 -0.25 -1.54 -2.14
C SER A 311 -1.04 -1.84 -0.88
N SER A 312 -2.24 -1.27 -0.74
CA SER A 312 -3.09 -1.42 0.44
C SER A 312 -4.57 -1.31 0.07
N PRO A 313 -5.45 -2.10 0.70
CA PRO A 313 -6.88 -2.10 0.39
C PRO A 313 -7.61 -0.80 0.76
N HIS A 314 -6.99 0.10 1.53
CA HIS A 314 -7.59 1.39 1.86
C HIS A 314 -7.60 2.37 0.67
N ASP A 315 -6.71 2.17 -0.29
CA ASP A 315 -6.69 2.88 -1.58
C ASP A 315 -7.04 1.88 -2.70
N PRO A 316 -8.33 1.62 -2.93
CA PRO A 316 -8.76 0.63 -3.90
C PRO A 316 -8.34 0.99 -5.33
N GLN A 317 -8.17 2.28 -5.64
CA GLN A 317 -7.75 2.70 -6.98
C GLN A 317 -6.27 2.41 -7.22
N ASP A 318 -5.41 2.64 -6.22
CA ASP A 318 -4.00 2.28 -6.29
C ASP A 318 -3.83 0.78 -6.49
N LEU A 319 -4.51 -0.04 -5.67
CA LEU A 319 -4.42 -1.49 -5.76
C LEU A 319 -4.95 -2.03 -7.09
N MET A 320 -6.13 -1.57 -7.52
CA MET A 320 -6.74 -2.00 -8.76
C MET A 320 -5.92 -1.59 -9.99
N HIS A 321 -5.37 -0.37 -10.00
CA HIS A 321 -4.51 0.09 -11.10
C HIS A 321 -3.20 -0.70 -11.17
N LYS A 322 -2.58 -1.01 -10.03
CA LYS A 322 -1.39 -1.86 -9.94
C LYS A 322 -1.70 -3.29 -10.40
N ALA A 323 -2.85 -3.84 -10.02
CA ALA A 323 -3.28 -5.16 -10.47
C ALA A 323 -3.54 -5.18 -11.99
N GLU A 324 -4.19 -4.16 -12.55
CA GLU A 324 -4.42 -4.02 -13.99
C GLU A 324 -3.08 -3.99 -14.75
N LYS A 325 -2.11 -3.16 -14.31
CA LYS A 325 -0.77 -3.11 -14.89
C LYS A 325 -0.06 -4.45 -14.81
N ALA A 326 -0.04 -5.07 -13.63
CA ALA A 326 0.61 -6.36 -13.42
C ALA A 326 0.03 -7.45 -14.32
N LEU A 327 -1.30 -7.49 -14.48
CA LEU A 327 -2.00 -8.45 -15.34
C LEU A 327 -1.82 -8.18 -16.84
N ALA A 328 -1.50 -6.94 -17.23
CA ALA A 328 -1.26 -6.58 -18.63
C ALA A 328 0.14 -7.00 -19.13
N ILE A 329 1.10 -7.15 -18.23
CA ILE A 329 2.48 -7.48 -18.55
C ILE A 329 2.61 -8.96 -18.92
N ASP A 330 3.38 -9.22 -19.97
CA ASP A 330 3.72 -10.58 -20.41
C ASP A 330 5.02 -11.02 -19.70
N GLY A 331 4.85 -11.68 -18.56
CA GLY A 331 5.95 -12.10 -17.70
C GLY A 331 5.55 -12.20 -16.23
N PRO A 332 6.52 -12.46 -15.33
CA PRO A 332 6.29 -12.55 -13.90
C PRO A 332 6.10 -11.16 -13.28
N THR A 333 5.08 -11.00 -12.49
CA THR A 333 4.80 -9.76 -11.73
C THR A 333 4.47 -10.06 -10.28
N PHE A 334 4.71 -9.10 -9.40
CA PHE A 334 4.53 -9.29 -7.96
C PHE A 334 3.83 -8.10 -7.31
N LEU A 335 2.83 -8.38 -6.48
CA LEU A 335 2.18 -7.40 -5.60
C LEU A 335 2.31 -7.81 -4.13
N ASN A 336 2.84 -6.92 -3.30
CA ASN A 336 2.80 -7.04 -1.85
C ASN A 336 1.69 -6.13 -1.30
N VAL A 337 0.67 -6.71 -0.71
CA VAL A 337 -0.55 -5.97 -0.33
C VAL A 337 -0.83 -6.13 1.15
N LEU A 338 -0.85 -5.02 1.89
CA LEU A 338 -1.24 -5.03 3.29
C LEU A 338 -2.63 -5.62 3.46
N SER A 339 -2.77 -6.53 4.40
CA SER A 339 -4.04 -7.23 4.65
C SER A 339 -4.36 -7.23 6.14
N PRO A 340 -4.98 -6.17 6.69
CA PRO A 340 -5.30 -6.12 8.10
C PRO A 340 -6.09 -7.33 8.59
N CYS A 341 -5.67 -7.88 9.72
CA CYS A 341 -6.31 -9.02 10.36
C CYS A 341 -6.85 -8.64 11.74
N PRO A 342 -8.14 -8.36 11.92
CA PRO A 342 -8.70 -7.93 13.21
C PRO A 342 -8.37 -8.89 14.35
N ARG A 343 -8.41 -10.21 14.10
CA ARG A 343 -8.09 -11.25 15.10
C ARG A 343 -6.64 -11.20 15.53
N GLY A 344 -5.70 -11.26 14.59
CA GLY A 344 -4.26 -11.30 14.89
C GLY A 344 -3.73 -9.96 15.37
N TRP A 345 -4.28 -8.85 14.87
CA TRP A 345 -3.91 -7.51 15.33
C TRP A 345 -4.62 -7.12 16.62
N ARG A 346 -5.65 -7.89 17.03
CA ARG A 346 -6.50 -7.59 18.20
C ARG A 346 -7.08 -6.19 18.11
N SER A 347 -7.71 -5.93 16.98
CA SER A 347 -8.40 -4.66 16.67
C SER A 347 -9.87 -4.90 16.38
N ASP A 348 -10.66 -3.83 16.36
CA ASP A 348 -12.08 -3.90 16.02
C ASP A 348 -12.29 -4.36 14.58
N ASN A 349 -13.35 -5.13 14.35
CA ASN A 349 -13.64 -5.73 13.04
C ASN A 349 -13.93 -4.69 11.94
N ASP A 350 -14.42 -3.53 12.29
CA ASP A 350 -14.74 -2.42 11.37
C ASP A 350 -13.55 -1.48 11.12
N SER A 351 -12.45 -1.64 11.85
CA SER A 351 -11.28 -0.76 11.79
C SER A 351 -10.26 -1.12 10.70
N ALA A 352 -10.43 -2.22 9.97
CA ALA A 352 -9.43 -2.76 9.05
C ALA A 352 -8.96 -1.74 8.00
N ILE A 353 -9.89 -1.05 7.34
CA ILE A 353 -9.56 -0.04 6.31
C ILE A 353 -8.90 1.20 6.92
N GLU A 354 -9.32 1.60 8.11
CA GLU A 354 -8.70 2.72 8.83
C GLU A 354 -7.27 2.36 9.26
N LEU A 355 -7.03 1.16 9.78
CA LEU A 355 -5.70 0.68 10.14
C LEU A 355 -4.79 0.55 8.93
N ALA A 356 -5.32 0.10 7.79
CA ALA A 356 -4.58 0.07 6.54
C ALA A 356 -4.16 1.48 6.09
N ARG A 357 -5.05 2.47 6.23
CA ARG A 357 -4.75 3.87 5.95
C ARG A 357 -3.72 4.45 6.92
N LEU A 358 -3.87 4.19 8.22
CA LEU A 358 -2.91 4.64 9.22
C LEU A 358 -1.51 4.08 8.96
N ALA A 359 -1.39 2.80 8.58
CA ALA A 359 -0.11 2.21 8.18
C ALA A 359 0.54 2.97 7.02
N THR A 360 -0.25 3.44 6.07
CA THR A 360 0.25 4.23 4.93
C THR A 360 0.54 5.68 5.33
N ASP A 361 -0.33 6.33 6.11
CA ASP A 361 -0.13 7.71 6.57
C ASP A 361 1.06 7.86 7.52
N THR A 362 1.44 6.80 8.23
CA THR A 362 2.65 6.74 9.08
C THR A 362 3.90 6.34 8.32
N CYS A 363 3.80 6.03 7.04
CA CYS A 363 4.86 5.51 6.18
C CYS A 363 5.42 4.14 6.63
N TYR A 364 4.73 3.43 7.51
CA TYR A 364 5.05 2.03 7.84
C TYR A 364 4.82 1.11 6.62
N TRP A 365 3.78 1.40 5.84
CA TRP A 365 3.45 0.67 4.62
C TRP A 365 3.30 1.64 3.44
N PRO A 366 4.40 2.11 2.84
CA PRO A 366 4.35 3.06 1.73
C PRO A 366 3.74 2.42 0.48
N LEU A 367 3.04 3.21 -0.34
CA LEU A 367 2.51 2.76 -1.62
C LEU A 367 3.45 3.22 -2.73
N PHE A 368 4.04 2.26 -3.43
CA PHE A 368 4.95 2.51 -4.55
C PHE A 368 4.90 1.37 -5.56
N GLU A 369 5.48 1.61 -6.72
CA GLU A 369 5.66 0.61 -7.77
C GLU A 369 7.06 0.73 -8.36
N VAL A 370 7.54 -0.36 -8.92
CA VAL A 370 8.81 -0.44 -9.64
C VAL A 370 8.53 -1.08 -10.99
N SER A 371 8.76 -0.34 -12.07
CA SER A 371 8.62 -0.80 -13.45
C SER A 371 9.99 -0.77 -14.10
N ASP A 372 10.46 -1.91 -14.58
CA ASP A 372 11.77 -2.05 -15.21
C ASP A 372 12.92 -1.39 -14.41
N GLY A 373 12.88 -1.56 -13.09
CA GLY A 373 13.87 -1.01 -12.16
C GLY A 373 13.66 0.45 -11.76
N THR A 374 12.67 1.14 -12.35
CA THR A 374 12.35 2.53 -12.02
C THR A 374 11.32 2.61 -10.91
N TYR A 375 11.68 3.22 -9.79
CA TYR A 375 10.80 3.42 -8.64
C TYR A 375 9.88 4.60 -8.84
N ARG A 376 8.63 4.45 -8.42
CA ARG A 376 7.65 5.53 -8.40
C ARG A 376 6.79 5.44 -7.15
N LEU A 377 6.83 6.48 -6.33
CA LEU A 377 5.91 6.63 -5.22
C LEU A 377 4.50 6.90 -5.76
N THR A 378 3.53 6.10 -5.34
CA THR A 378 2.13 6.26 -5.79
C THR A 378 1.25 6.97 -4.79
N TYR A 379 1.65 7.02 -3.51
CA TYR A 379 0.98 7.77 -2.47
C TYR A 379 2.00 8.46 -1.56
N ARG A 380 1.79 9.75 -1.30
CA ARG A 380 2.55 10.53 -0.32
C ARG A 380 1.57 11.12 0.69
N PRO A 381 1.72 10.82 2.00
CA PRO A 381 0.87 11.45 3.00
C PRO A 381 1.13 12.96 3.04
N ARG A 382 0.07 13.76 3.15
CA ARG A 382 0.19 15.23 3.28
C ARG A 382 0.98 15.63 4.52
N HIS A 383 0.75 14.89 5.59
CA HIS A 383 1.47 14.97 6.85
C HIS A 383 1.77 13.55 7.28
N LYS A 384 3.04 13.21 7.39
CA LYS A 384 3.45 11.95 7.98
C LYS A 384 2.96 11.92 9.43
N LYS A 385 2.15 10.93 9.76
CA LYS A 385 1.65 10.74 11.12
C LYS A 385 2.69 10.00 11.96
N PRO A 386 2.77 10.26 13.28
CA PRO A 386 3.57 9.45 14.19
C PRO A 386 3.12 7.99 14.14
N LEU A 387 4.07 7.06 14.16
CA LEU A 387 3.77 5.62 14.08
C LEU A 387 2.93 5.13 15.27
N GLY A 388 3.07 5.76 16.45
CA GLY A 388 2.27 5.48 17.63
C GLY A 388 0.78 5.44 17.36
N MET A 389 0.26 6.32 16.49
CA MET A 389 -1.17 6.32 16.11
C MET A 389 -1.64 5.01 15.46
N TRP A 390 -0.75 4.30 14.77
CA TRP A 390 -1.05 3.00 14.20
C TRP A 390 -0.86 1.87 15.21
N LEU A 391 0.17 1.94 16.05
CA LEU A 391 0.50 0.93 17.06
C LEU A 391 -0.58 0.83 18.13
N GLU A 392 -1.03 1.95 18.67
CA GLU A 392 -2.03 2.05 19.76
C GLU A 392 -3.39 1.42 19.41
N ARG A 393 -3.71 1.35 18.12
CA ARG A 393 -4.97 0.78 17.63
C ARG A 393 -4.93 -0.76 17.50
N GLN A 394 -3.84 -1.40 17.90
CA GLN A 394 -3.61 -2.83 17.74
C GLN A 394 -3.17 -3.48 19.06
N GLY A 395 -3.98 -4.37 19.61
CA GLY A 395 -3.70 -5.03 20.87
C GLY A 395 -2.42 -5.89 20.85
N ARG A 396 -1.90 -6.27 19.66
CA ARG A 396 -0.59 -6.96 19.56
C ARG A 396 0.60 -6.08 19.96
N PHE A 397 0.40 -4.77 20.11
CA PHE A 397 1.39 -3.79 20.57
C PHE A 397 1.04 -3.16 21.91
N ALA A 398 -0.02 -3.59 22.59
CA ALA A 398 -0.49 -2.95 23.83
C ALA A 398 0.60 -2.87 24.92
N HIS A 399 1.56 -3.80 24.95
CA HIS A 399 2.68 -3.81 25.90
C HIS A 399 3.71 -2.70 25.64
N LEU A 400 3.74 -2.09 24.45
CA LEU A 400 4.65 -0.97 24.15
C LEU A 400 4.28 0.30 24.90
N ALA A 401 3.03 0.40 25.38
CA ALA A 401 2.58 1.50 26.23
C ALA A 401 2.94 1.30 27.71
N LEU A 402 3.54 0.16 28.10
CA LEU A 402 3.95 -0.09 29.47
C LEU A 402 5.29 0.57 29.77
N PRO A 403 5.49 1.10 31.02
CA PRO A 403 6.76 1.69 31.41
C PRO A 403 7.95 0.76 31.17
N GLY A 404 9.00 1.27 30.52
CA GLY A 404 10.21 0.54 30.17
C GLY A 404 10.23 -0.05 28.77
N ASN A 405 9.09 -0.06 28.05
CA ASN A 405 9.00 -0.58 26.68
C ASN A 405 8.92 0.51 25.61
N GLU A 406 8.92 1.78 25.99
CA GLU A 406 8.79 2.94 25.09
C GLU A 406 9.89 2.94 24.02
N HIS A 407 11.10 2.51 24.39
CA HIS A 407 12.24 2.42 23.48
C HIS A 407 12.00 1.55 22.26
N LEU A 408 11.12 0.53 22.32
CA LEU A 408 10.78 -0.33 21.17
C LEU A 408 9.91 0.42 20.16
N ALA A 409 8.97 1.22 20.62
CA ALA A 409 8.17 2.06 19.75
C ALA A 409 9.03 3.14 19.06
N GLU A 410 9.99 3.71 19.80
CA GLU A 410 10.98 4.66 19.26
C GLU A 410 11.88 4.01 18.21
N GLN A 411 12.41 2.82 18.50
CA GLN A 411 13.22 2.05 17.54
C GLN A 411 12.44 1.75 16.25
N LEU A 412 11.18 1.36 16.36
CA LEU A 412 10.35 1.10 15.20
C LEU A 412 10.03 2.39 14.42
N GLN A 413 9.84 3.52 15.12
CA GLN A 413 9.67 4.83 14.47
C GLN A 413 10.93 5.21 13.66
N VAL A 414 12.11 5.09 14.26
CA VAL A 414 13.39 5.37 13.59
C VAL A 414 13.55 4.50 12.35
N PHE A 415 13.32 3.20 12.48
CA PHE A 415 13.39 2.27 11.34
C PHE A 415 12.43 2.68 10.21
N VAL A 416 11.19 3.02 10.54
CA VAL A 416 10.20 3.47 9.53
C VAL A 416 10.63 4.78 8.86
N ASP A 417 11.26 5.68 9.61
CA ASP A 417 11.75 6.95 9.06
C ASP A 417 12.91 6.73 8.09
N GLU A 418 13.85 5.84 8.43
CA GLU A 418 14.99 5.46 7.59
C GLU A 418 14.56 4.76 6.29
N GLU A 419 13.64 3.79 6.39
CA GLU A 419 13.09 3.09 5.21
C GLU A 419 12.31 4.04 4.30
N TRP A 420 11.54 4.96 4.88
CA TRP A 420 10.83 5.98 4.12
C TRP A 420 11.79 6.94 3.38
N ASP A 421 12.82 7.42 4.06
CA ASP A 421 13.84 8.29 3.46
C ASP A 421 14.62 7.55 2.36
N LEU A 422 14.90 6.25 2.55
CA LEU A 422 15.53 5.42 1.53
C LEU A 422 14.64 5.28 0.29
N LEU A 423 13.33 5.05 0.48
CA LEU A 423 12.37 4.95 -0.62
C LEU A 423 12.26 6.27 -1.38
N LEU A 424 12.20 7.41 -0.69
CA LEU A 424 12.17 8.73 -1.33
C LEU A 424 13.41 8.95 -2.22
N ARG A 425 14.60 8.56 -1.74
CA ARG A 425 15.83 8.63 -2.55
C ARG A 425 15.74 7.76 -3.81
N LYS A 426 15.22 6.52 -3.69
CA LYS A 426 15.02 5.63 -4.84
C LYS A 426 14.01 6.16 -5.86
N CYS A 427 13.06 6.97 -5.41
CA CYS A 427 12.06 7.61 -6.28
C CYS A 427 12.54 8.98 -6.85
N ASP A 428 13.81 9.37 -6.67
CA ASP A 428 14.37 10.69 -7.07
C ASP A 428 13.57 11.88 -6.50
N GLU A 429 12.90 11.68 -5.37
CA GLU A 429 12.08 12.73 -4.73
C GLU A 429 12.88 13.66 -3.82
N ILE A 430 14.17 13.33 -3.54
CA ILE A 430 15.12 14.18 -2.83
C ILE A 430 16.27 14.50 -3.79
N PRO A 431 16.59 15.78 -4.05
CA PRO A 431 17.70 16.16 -4.89
C PRO A 431 19.02 15.57 -4.39
N GLU A 432 19.85 15.06 -5.29
CA GLU A 432 21.14 14.43 -5.02
C GLU A 432 22.07 15.30 -4.14
N ALA A 433 22.03 16.63 -4.31
CA ALA A 433 22.76 17.59 -3.48
C ALA A 433 22.34 17.60 -1.97
N GLN A 434 21.24 16.93 -1.60
CA GLN A 434 20.79 16.79 -0.21
C GLN A 434 21.14 15.43 0.40
N TRP A 435 21.62 14.46 -0.40
CA TRP A 435 21.98 13.13 0.08
C TRP A 435 23.10 13.17 1.12
N ASP A 436 24.13 13.99 0.88
CA ASP A 436 25.27 14.13 1.83
C ASP A 436 24.84 14.75 3.16
N LYS A 437 23.83 15.64 3.15
CA LYS A 437 23.29 16.24 4.36
C LYS A 437 22.38 15.29 5.14
N ALA A 438 21.67 14.39 4.46
CA ALA A 438 20.86 13.37 5.08
C ALA A 438 21.73 12.24 5.65
N SER A 439 22.76 11.79 4.91
CA SER A 439 23.70 10.77 5.35
C SER A 439 24.61 11.22 6.51
N SER A 440 24.93 12.52 6.60
CA SER A 440 25.75 13.07 7.68
C SER A 440 25.02 13.21 9.02
N ARG A 441 23.69 13.16 9.05
CA ARG A 441 22.90 13.17 10.29
C ARG A 441 22.80 11.79 10.95
N HIS A 442 23.06 10.72 10.23
CA HIS A 442 23.00 9.36 10.71
C HIS A 442 24.36 8.67 10.58
N LYS A 443 25.35 9.15 11.34
CA LYS A 443 26.43 8.28 11.81
C LYS A 443 25.92 7.52 13.03
N ALA A 444 24.78 6.85 12.91
CA ALA A 444 24.45 5.77 13.80
C ALA A 444 25.27 4.56 13.33
N GLU A 445 26.05 4.01 14.25
CA GLU A 445 26.74 2.74 14.03
C GLU A 445 25.75 1.71 13.49
N PRO A 446 26.19 0.77 12.61
CA PRO A 446 25.30 -0.24 12.08
C PRO A 446 24.68 -1.03 13.24
N PHE A 447 23.38 -0.83 13.45
CA PHE A 447 22.64 -1.46 14.54
C PHE A 447 22.39 -2.92 14.18
N ILE A 448 23.36 -3.77 14.46
CA ILE A 448 23.17 -5.21 14.59
C ILE A 448 23.09 -5.50 16.08
N MET A 449 21.95 -5.23 16.71
CA MET A 449 21.70 -5.75 18.04
C MET A 449 21.43 -7.25 17.95
N HIS A 450 22.45 -8.03 18.18
CA HIS A 450 22.27 -9.42 18.55
C HIS A 450 21.91 -9.44 20.04
N PRO A 451 20.70 -9.81 20.48
CA PRO A 451 20.30 -9.77 21.90
C PRO A 451 21.26 -10.51 22.84
N ARG A 452 21.87 -11.58 22.35
CA ARG A 452 22.91 -12.33 23.06
C ARG A 452 24.17 -11.50 23.40
N ARG A 453 24.53 -10.54 22.55
CA ARG A 453 25.76 -9.75 22.77
C ARG A 453 25.59 -8.78 23.93
N GLN A 454 24.47 -8.14 24.07
CA GLN A 454 24.19 -7.23 25.18
C GLN A 454 24.05 -8.00 26.50
N HIS A 455 23.44 -9.19 26.48
CA HIS A 455 23.31 -10.03 27.67
C HIS A 455 24.67 -10.55 28.15
N LEU A 456 25.56 -10.97 27.24
CA LEU A 456 26.90 -11.40 27.56
C LEU A 456 27.79 -10.24 28.07
N GLU A 457 27.69 -9.07 27.47
CA GLU A 457 28.38 -7.85 27.92
C GLU A 457 27.89 -7.40 29.30
N SER A 458 26.61 -7.56 29.62
CA SER A 458 26.06 -7.26 30.95
C SER A 458 26.49 -8.24 32.04
N LEU A 459 26.89 -9.44 31.66
CA LEU A 459 27.42 -10.47 32.59
C LEU A 459 28.93 -10.40 32.77
N GLY A 460 29.64 -9.48 32.06
CA GLY A 460 31.10 -9.33 32.19
C GLY A 460 31.90 -10.47 31.56
N GLU A 461 31.30 -11.29 30.69
CA GLU A 461 32.01 -12.38 30.02
C GLU A 461 32.83 -11.90 28.83
N PRO A 462 34.11 -12.31 28.66
CA PRO A 462 34.92 -11.91 27.53
C PRO A 462 34.41 -12.57 26.22
N LEU A 463 34.18 -11.77 25.21
CA LEU A 463 33.82 -12.22 23.86
C LEU A 463 34.98 -12.98 23.21
N THR A 464 34.97 -14.31 23.31
CA THR A 464 35.92 -15.15 22.58
C THR A 464 35.43 -15.40 21.16
N ALA A 465 36.27 -15.10 20.18
CA ALA A 465 35.99 -15.11 18.75
C ALA A 465 35.95 -16.52 18.10
N SER A 466 35.37 -17.54 18.76
CA SER A 466 35.13 -18.82 18.10
C SER A 466 34.01 -19.59 18.79
N MET A 467 32.79 -19.48 18.32
CA MET A 467 31.79 -20.53 18.44
C MET A 467 31.69 -21.26 17.11
N THR A 468 32.48 -22.30 16.94
CA THR A 468 32.26 -23.33 15.94
C THR A 468 31.13 -24.22 16.45
N TYR A 469 29.99 -24.19 15.82
CA TYR A 469 28.92 -25.17 16.00
C TYR A 469 29.41 -26.51 15.48
N THR A 470 29.63 -27.49 16.36
CA THR A 470 29.76 -28.89 15.95
C THR A 470 28.37 -29.50 15.86
N ALA A 471 28.14 -30.31 14.82
CA ALA A 471 26.86 -30.87 14.41
C ALA A 471 26.31 -32.01 15.35
N THR A 472 26.70 -32.05 16.62
CA THR A 472 26.36 -33.13 17.54
C THR A 472 25.32 -32.77 18.61
N GLU A 473 24.66 -31.60 18.54
CA GLU A 473 23.67 -31.20 19.57
C GLU A 473 22.21 -31.23 19.07
N TRP A 474 21.89 -32.01 18.03
CA TRP A 474 20.52 -32.08 17.50
C TRP A 474 19.77 -33.40 17.77
N ASP A 475 20.34 -34.32 18.54
CA ASP A 475 19.72 -35.63 18.74
C ASP A 475 18.89 -35.77 20.06
N ASP A 476 18.66 -34.69 20.81
CA ASP A 476 17.88 -34.74 22.07
C ASP A 476 16.75 -33.68 22.11
N PHE A 477 15.91 -33.58 21.05
CA PHE A 477 14.57 -32.99 21.18
C PHE A 477 13.58 -33.63 20.22
#